data_c82c91b9fe7a9513e68f4d8cf98ead1e
#
_entry.id   c82c91b9fe7a9513e68f4d8cf98ead1e
#
_cell.length_a   1.000
_cell.length_b   1.000
_cell.length_c   1.000
_cell.angle_alpha   90.00
_cell.angle_beta   90.00
_cell.angle_gamma   90.00
#
_symmetry.space_group_name_H-M   'P 1'
#
loop_
_entity.id
_entity.type
_entity.pdbx_description
1 polymer ?
#
loop_
_entity_poly.entity_id
_entity_poly.type
_entity_poly.pdbx_seq_one_letter_code
_entity_poly.pdbx_strand_id
1 'polypeptide(L)'
;MFVRVVDFVSRPGKTRSLNEIIQSRLFPIFRVQPGFVDEIVLESDVEPNRVVALSFWNTREQAERYNQETYPTVKEVLAASLEADPVVRTFNVVNSTTLT
;
A
#
# COMPACT_ATOMS: atom_id res chain seq x y z
N MET A 1 -15.09 7.54 -1.71
CA MET A 1 -13.76 7.12 -1.22
C MET A 1 -13.43 5.74 -1.77
N PHE A 2 -12.28 5.62 -2.35
CA PHE A 2 -11.81 4.39 -2.97
C PHE A 2 -10.57 3.90 -2.24
N VAL A 3 -10.41 2.58 -2.05
CA VAL A 3 -9.27 2.01 -1.32
C VAL A 3 -8.59 0.91 -2.12
N ARG A 4 -7.25 0.96 -2.14
CA ARG A 4 -6.41 -0.14 -2.63
C ARG A 4 -5.86 -0.89 -1.42
N VAL A 5 -6.04 -2.19 -1.43
CA VAL A 5 -5.52 -3.09 -0.41
C VAL A 5 -4.40 -3.90 -1.04
N VAL A 6 -3.18 -3.74 -0.55
CA VAL A 6 -2.02 -4.45 -1.07
C VAL A 6 -1.51 -5.42 -0.01
N ASP A 7 -1.51 -6.69 -0.36
CA ASP A 7 -1.13 -7.78 0.54
C ASP A 7 0.29 -8.23 0.19
N PHE A 8 1.19 -8.16 1.17
CA PHE A 8 2.60 -8.49 1.01
C PHE A 8 2.98 -9.65 1.92
N VAL A 9 3.90 -10.48 1.42
CA VAL A 9 4.63 -11.42 2.26
C VAL A 9 6.10 -11.04 2.17
N SER A 10 6.67 -10.56 3.27
CA SER A 10 8.09 -10.21 3.30
C SER A 10 8.95 -11.46 3.42
N ARG A 11 10.18 -11.38 2.94
CA ARG A 11 11.16 -12.43 3.19
C ARG A 11 11.42 -12.54 4.68
N PRO A 12 11.69 -13.75 5.21
CA PRO A 12 12.01 -13.92 6.63
C PRO A 12 13.11 -12.96 7.08
N GLY A 13 12.87 -12.27 8.20
CA GLY A 13 13.80 -11.30 8.74
C GLY A 13 13.81 -9.94 8.05
N LYS A 14 12.95 -9.72 7.04
CA LYS A 14 12.93 -8.48 6.27
C LYS A 14 11.72 -7.58 6.57
N THR A 15 10.81 -7.99 7.44
CA THR A 15 9.60 -7.22 7.74
C THR A 15 9.92 -5.83 8.26
N ARG A 16 10.88 -5.72 9.17
CA ARG A 16 11.30 -4.42 9.70
C ARG A 16 11.90 -3.52 8.63
N SER A 17 12.77 -4.06 7.79
CA SER A 17 13.35 -3.32 6.65
C SER A 17 12.28 -2.88 5.67
N LEU A 18 11.30 -3.73 5.39
CA LEU A 18 10.17 -3.41 4.54
C LEU A 18 9.40 -2.21 5.08
N ASN A 19 9.06 -2.21 6.36
CA ASN A 19 8.34 -1.11 6.99
C ASN A 19 9.13 0.20 6.96
N GLU A 20 10.44 0.13 7.18
CA GLU A 20 11.31 1.30 7.10
C GLU A 20 11.36 1.88 5.66
N ILE A 21 11.42 1.02 4.65
CA ILE A 21 11.39 1.43 3.25
C ILE A 21 10.05 2.09 2.92
N ILE A 22 8.94 1.51 3.34
CA ILE A 22 7.61 2.08 3.11
C ILE A 22 7.53 3.48 3.71
N GLN A 23 7.90 3.62 4.98
CA GLN A 23 7.82 4.90 5.68
C GLN A 23 8.76 5.95 5.09
N SER A 24 10.02 5.60 4.84
CA SER A 24 11.03 6.58 4.44
C SER A 24 11.04 6.89 2.94
N ARG A 25 10.72 5.92 2.10
CA ARG A 25 10.83 6.06 0.65
C ARG A 25 9.49 6.14 -0.08
N LEU A 26 8.48 5.44 0.40
CA LEU A 26 7.19 5.36 -0.30
C LEU A 26 6.17 6.39 0.18
N PHE A 27 6.11 6.67 1.48
CA PHE A 27 5.20 7.70 1.99
C PHE A 27 5.39 9.06 1.32
N PRO A 28 6.62 9.55 1.10
CA PRO A 28 6.82 10.79 0.36
C PRO A 28 6.28 10.74 -1.07
N ILE A 29 6.37 9.58 -1.73
CA ILE A 29 5.82 9.39 -3.08
C ILE A 29 4.29 9.46 -3.04
N PHE A 30 3.66 8.78 -2.08
CA PHE A 30 2.20 8.76 -1.96
C PHE A 30 1.63 10.16 -1.69
N ARG A 31 2.26 10.92 -0.80
CA ARG A 31 1.76 12.24 -0.36
C ARG A 31 1.58 13.24 -1.49
N VAL A 32 2.33 13.11 -2.58
CA VAL A 32 2.25 14.03 -3.72
C VAL A 32 1.34 13.53 -4.83
N GLN A 33 0.73 12.35 -4.68
CA GLN A 33 -0.15 11.81 -5.71
C GLN A 33 -1.51 12.52 -5.71
N PRO A 34 -2.02 12.90 -6.89
CA PRO A 34 -3.37 13.47 -6.97
C PRO A 34 -4.42 12.54 -6.39
N GLY A 35 -5.25 13.06 -5.50
CA GLY A 35 -6.34 12.31 -4.89
C GLY A 35 -5.96 11.39 -3.74
N PHE A 36 -4.69 11.32 -3.38
CA PHE A 36 -4.24 10.54 -2.22
C PHE A 36 -4.81 11.15 -0.93
N VAL A 37 -5.35 10.29 -0.05
CA VAL A 37 -5.94 10.70 1.22
C VAL A 37 -5.12 10.20 2.39
N ASP A 38 -4.85 8.91 2.46
CA ASP A 38 -4.16 8.31 3.59
C ASP A 38 -3.54 6.95 3.21
N GLU A 39 -2.54 6.56 3.96
CA GLU A 39 -1.89 5.25 3.86
C GLU A 39 -1.80 4.64 5.25
N ILE A 40 -2.29 3.41 5.40
CA ILE A 40 -2.21 2.66 6.65
C ILE A 40 -1.49 1.35 6.37
N VAL A 41 -0.48 1.05 7.15
CA VAL A 41 0.28 -0.21 7.04
C VAL A 41 0.01 -1.06 8.26
N LEU A 42 -0.42 -2.28 8.03
CA LEU A 42 -0.79 -3.24 9.07
C LEU A 42 0.16 -4.44 9.02
N GLU A 43 0.62 -4.87 10.19
CA GLU A 43 1.33 -6.14 10.32
C GLU A 43 0.39 -7.17 10.93
N SER A 44 0.40 -8.40 10.40
CA SER A 44 -0.38 -9.47 11.02
C SER A 44 0.20 -9.82 12.38
N ASP A 45 -0.67 -9.97 13.37
CA ASP A 45 -0.29 -10.39 14.72
C ASP A 45 -0.17 -11.92 14.86
N VAL A 46 -0.65 -12.66 13.86
CA VAL A 46 -0.66 -14.14 13.88
C VAL A 46 0.13 -14.77 12.73
N GLU A 47 0.24 -14.11 11.60
CA GLU A 47 0.97 -14.63 10.44
C GLU A 47 2.32 -13.92 10.32
N PRO A 48 3.44 -14.64 10.52
CA PRO A 48 4.77 -14.03 10.36
C PRO A 48 4.95 -13.46 8.96
N ASN A 49 5.60 -12.32 8.86
CA ASN A 49 6.00 -11.69 7.60
C ASN A 49 4.85 -11.20 6.71
N ARG A 50 3.61 -11.22 7.20
CA ARG A 50 2.48 -10.70 6.45
C ARG A 50 2.19 -9.25 6.80
N VAL A 51 2.13 -8.41 5.76
CA VAL A 51 1.88 -6.99 5.86
C VAL A 51 0.77 -6.62 4.87
N VAL A 52 -0.16 -5.80 5.31
CA VAL A 52 -1.24 -5.29 4.45
C VAL A 52 -1.17 -3.77 4.45
N ALA A 53 -1.09 -3.18 3.27
CA ALA A 53 -1.08 -1.73 3.11
C ALA A 53 -2.40 -1.26 2.51
N LEU A 54 -3.03 -0.29 3.15
CA LEU A 54 -4.27 0.32 2.69
C LEU A 54 -3.98 1.73 2.21
N SER A 55 -4.27 2.05 0.97
CA SER A 55 -4.22 3.41 0.47
C SER A 55 -5.62 3.91 0.11
N PHE A 56 -5.95 5.09 0.61
CA PHE A 56 -7.27 5.70 0.43
C PHE A 56 -7.16 6.85 -0.58
N TRP A 57 -8.14 6.91 -1.49
CA TRP A 57 -8.14 7.84 -2.64
C TRP A 57 -9.50 8.51 -2.73
N ASN A 58 -9.51 9.78 -3.16
CA ASN A 58 -10.77 10.50 -3.36
C ASN A 58 -11.63 9.84 -4.43
N THR A 59 -11.02 9.39 -5.53
CA THR A 59 -11.74 8.77 -6.64
C THR A 59 -11.02 7.51 -7.12
N ARG A 60 -11.78 6.63 -7.74
CA ARG A 60 -11.28 5.45 -8.42
C ARG A 60 -10.28 5.82 -9.53
N GLU A 61 -10.59 6.82 -10.31
CA GLU A 61 -9.78 7.26 -11.46
C GLU A 61 -8.39 7.71 -10.99
N GLN A 62 -8.31 8.39 -9.87
CA GLN A 62 -7.03 8.82 -9.30
C GLN A 62 -6.21 7.63 -8.80
N ALA A 63 -6.85 6.65 -8.18
CA ALA A 63 -6.18 5.43 -7.77
C ALA A 63 -5.66 4.62 -8.97
N GLU A 64 -6.47 4.53 -10.03
CA GLU A 64 -6.07 3.84 -11.26
C GLU A 64 -4.90 4.54 -11.95
N ARG A 65 -4.89 5.86 -11.95
CA ARG A 65 -3.76 6.64 -12.48
C ARG A 65 -2.49 6.35 -11.70
N TYR A 66 -2.55 6.35 -10.38
CA TYR A 66 -1.42 5.95 -9.54
C TYR A 66 -0.94 4.54 -9.89
N ASN A 67 -1.87 3.60 -10.03
CA ASN A 67 -1.56 2.21 -10.35
C ASN A 67 -0.80 2.07 -11.67
N GLN A 68 -1.15 2.86 -12.67
CA GLN A 68 -0.52 2.81 -14.00
C GLN A 68 0.80 3.56 -14.05
N GLU A 69 0.87 4.74 -13.44
CA GLU A 69 2.00 5.65 -13.61
C GLU A 69 3.08 5.51 -12.53
N THR A 70 2.72 5.14 -11.31
CA THR A 70 3.63 5.18 -10.16
C THR A 70 3.87 3.83 -9.51
N TYR A 71 2.84 3.01 -9.40
CA TYR A 71 2.95 1.72 -8.70
C TYR A 71 4.04 0.80 -9.27
N PRO A 72 4.30 0.72 -10.58
CA PRO A 72 5.41 -0.10 -11.08
C PRO A 72 6.75 0.23 -10.44
N THR A 73 7.04 1.51 -10.22
CA THR A 73 8.26 1.94 -9.52
C THR A 73 8.24 1.56 -8.04
N VAL A 74 7.10 1.73 -7.39
CA VAL A 74 6.92 1.31 -5.98
C VAL A 74 7.16 -0.18 -5.83
N LYS A 75 6.61 -0.97 -6.73
CA LYS A 75 6.78 -2.43 -6.75
C LYS A 75 8.25 -2.83 -6.89
N GLU A 76 9.01 -2.16 -7.74
CA GLU A 76 10.45 -2.38 -7.89
C GLU A 76 11.20 -2.08 -6.59
N VAL A 77 10.87 -0.99 -5.92
CA VAL A 77 11.51 -0.63 -4.64
C VAL A 77 11.27 -1.71 -3.58
N LEU A 78 10.10 -2.33 -3.57
CA LEU A 78 9.73 -3.35 -2.60
C LEU A 78 10.26 -4.74 -2.93
N ALA A 79 10.56 -5.02 -4.19
CA ALA A 79 10.80 -6.38 -4.69
C ALA A 79 11.87 -7.16 -3.92
N ALA A 80 12.96 -6.50 -3.52
CA ALA A 80 14.06 -7.15 -2.79
C ALA A 80 13.64 -7.63 -1.39
N SER A 81 12.61 -7.05 -0.81
CA SER A 81 12.12 -7.37 0.53
C SER A 81 10.97 -8.37 0.52
N LEU A 82 10.42 -8.70 -0.65
CA LEU A 82 9.24 -9.54 -0.79
C LEU A 82 9.57 -10.95 -1.24
N GLU A 83 8.82 -11.92 -0.74
CA GLU A 83 8.94 -13.32 -1.12
C GLU A 83 8.24 -13.63 -2.43
N ALA A 84 7.18 -12.87 -2.74
CA ALA A 84 6.39 -13.01 -3.96
C ALA A 84 5.81 -11.65 -4.37
N ASP A 85 5.23 -11.59 -5.56
CA ASP A 85 4.54 -10.38 -6.02
C ASP A 85 3.40 -9.99 -5.08
N PRO A 86 3.22 -8.69 -4.80
CA PRO A 86 2.09 -8.23 -4.00
C PRO A 86 0.76 -8.58 -4.67
N VAL A 87 -0.25 -8.86 -3.85
CA VAL A 87 -1.63 -9.06 -4.32
C VAL A 87 -2.41 -7.78 -4.07
N VAL A 88 -2.95 -7.18 -5.12
CA VAL A 88 -3.71 -5.93 -5.04
C VAL A 88 -5.20 -6.21 -5.19
N ARG A 89 -5.99 -5.66 -4.26
CA ARG A 89 -7.45 -5.66 -4.33
C ARG A 89 -7.93 -4.24 -4.17
N THR A 90 -9.08 -3.93 -4.74
CA THR A 90 -9.67 -2.59 -4.66
C THR A 90 -11.10 -2.65 -4.17
N PHE A 91 -11.50 -1.63 -3.43
CA PHE A 91 -12.82 -1.56 -2.82
C PHE A 91 -13.34 -0.13 -2.80
N ASN A 92 -14.65 0.03 -2.78
CA ASN A 92 -15.29 1.29 -2.44
C ASN A 92 -15.57 1.31 -0.95
N VAL A 93 -15.33 2.44 -0.30
CA VAL A 93 -15.77 2.63 1.08
C VAL A 93 -17.27 2.91 1.06
N VAL A 94 -18.04 2.01 1.65
CA VAL A 94 -19.51 2.12 1.70
C VAL A 94 -19.96 2.88 2.93
N ASN A 95 -19.35 2.60 4.07
CA ASN A 95 -19.66 3.24 5.34
C ASN A 95 -18.38 3.49 6.12
N SER A 96 -18.32 4.63 6.78
CA SER A 96 -17.23 4.98 7.69
C SER A 96 -17.71 6.04 8.66
N THR A 97 -17.15 6.04 9.86
CA THR A 97 -17.42 7.10 10.84
C THR A 97 -16.58 8.36 10.57
N THR A 98 -15.53 8.26 9.74
CA THR A 98 -14.58 9.35 9.51
C THR A 98 -14.30 9.65 8.04
N LEU A 99 -14.41 8.66 7.15
CA LEU A 99 -13.96 8.75 5.75
C LEU A 99 -15.11 8.84 4.74
N THR A 100 -16.22 9.36 5.11
CA THR A 100 -17.35 9.50 4.17
C THR A 100 -17.34 10.85 3.43
#